data_bf895aa64b2933d9de0f7363dd0ec2c8
#
_entry.id   bf895aa64b2933d9de0f7363dd0ec2c8
#
_cell.length_a   1.000
_cell.length_b   1.000
_cell.length_c   1.000
_cell.angle_alpha   90.00
_cell.angle_beta   90.00
_cell.angle_gamma   90.00
#
_symmetry.space_group_name_H-M   'P 1'
#
loop_
_entity.id
_entity.type
_entity.pdbx_description
1 polymer ?
#
loop_
_entity_poly.entity_id
_entity_poly.type
_entity_poly.pdbx_seq_one_letter_code
_entity_poly.pdbx_strand_id
1 'polypeptide(L)'
;MTPDMIRSPNRYPLLAGCLALFTAFAAQAQTPATGSAEKGKQLTYTCQGCHGVTGYKNAYPSFSVPKITGQSAEYLESALIEYRKGTRKHPTMQAQAQSFSEQDIKDIAAYLSSLKK
;
A
#
# COMPACT_ATOMS: atom_id res chain seq x y z
N MET A 1 56.85 -53.27 44.35
CA MET A 1 56.75 -53.69 42.95
C MET A 1 55.83 -52.79 42.24
N THR A 2 56.36 -51.76 41.57
CA THR A 2 55.70 -51.02 40.51
C THR A 2 55.58 -51.89 39.26
N PRO A 3 54.62 -51.76 38.43
CA PRO A 3 54.73 -50.92 37.23
C PRO A 3 53.39 -50.24 36.90
N ASP A 4 53.36 -49.35 36.19
CA ASP A 4 53.79 -48.69 35.05
C ASP A 4 52.67 -47.79 34.49
N MET A 5 53.07 -46.62 34.36
CA MET A 5 52.38 -45.60 33.58
C MET A 5 52.02 -46.07 32.16
N ILE A 6 50.77 -45.91 31.76
CA ILE A 6 50.46 -45.74 30.37
C ILE A 6 49.84 -44.38 30.18
N ARG A 7 50.70 -43.51 29.75
CA ARG A 7 50.46 -42.17 29.28
C ARG A 7 49.72 -42.21 27.94
N SER A 8 48.48 -41.83 27.93
CA SER A 8 47.74 -41.64 26.69
C SER A 8 47.84 -40.20 26.23
N PRO A 9 48.41 -39.92 25.06
CA PRO A 9 48.42 -38.58 24.52
C PRO A 9 47.09 -38.24 23.92
N ASN A 10 46.37 -37.36 24.60
CA ASN A 10 45.14 -36.81 24.09
C ASN A 10 45.45 -35.85 22.93
N ARG A 11 45.30 -36.34 21.71
CA ARG A 11 45.46 -35.58 20.46
C ARG A 11 44.12 -35.43 19.79
N TYR A 12 43.34 -34.47 20.23
CA TYR A 12 42.22 -34.00 19.44
C TYR A 12 42.19 -32.48 19.39
N PRO A 13 42.80 -31.89 18.39
CA PRO A 13 42.44 -30.54 17.97
C PRO A 13 41.31 -30.70 16.96
N LEU A 14 40.10 -30.95 17.42
CA LEU A 14 38.93 -30.75 16.55
C LEU A 14 38.48 -29.28 16.69
N LEU A 15 39.05 -28.50 15.84
CA LEU A 15 38.53 -27.21 15.43
C LEU A 15 37.16 -27.42 14.79
N ALA A 16 36.12 -27.45 15.59
CA ALA A 16 34.78 -27.30 15.10
C ALA A 16 34.55 -25.80 14.84
N GLY A 17 34.92 -25.38 13.65
CA GLY A 17 34.54 -24.08 13.13
C GLY A 17 33.02 -24.06 12.88
N CYS A 18 32.24 -23.63 13.86
CA CYS A 18 30.87 -23.24 13.64
C CYS A 18 30.85 -21.94 12.86
N LEU A 19 30.81 -22.08 11.53
CA LEU A 19 30.54 -20.98 10.63
C LEU A 19 29.06 -20.64 10.78
N ALA A 20 28.74 -19.76 11.73
CA ALA A 20 27.44 -19.17 11.88
C ALA A 20 27.19 -18.26 10.67
N LEU A 21 26.51 -18.79 9.67
CA LEU A 21 25.93 -18.00 8.57
C LEU A 21 24.82 -17.15 9.17
N PHE A 22 25.16 -15.96 9.62
CA PHE A 22 24.22 -14.89 9.86
C PHE A 22 23.66 -14.47 8.51
N THR A 23 22.57 -15.09 8.08
CA THR A 23 21.74 -14.52 7.02
C THR A 23 21.11 -13.26 7.59
N ALA A 24 21.73 -12.11 7.26
CA ALA A 24 21.11 -10.82 7.49
C ALA A 24 19.84 -10.77 6.66
N PHE A 25 18.71 -11.02 7.29
CA PHE A 25 17.41 -10.65 6.75
C PHE A 25 17.40 -9.13 6.71
N ALA A 26 17.72 -8.58 5.54
CA ALA A 26 17.47 -7.17 5.26
C ALA A 26 15.97 -6.97 5.36
N ALA A 27 15.48 -6.42 6.48
CA ALA A 27 14.15 -5.90 6.59
C ALA A 27 14.04 -4.78 5.54
N GLN A 28 13.47 -5.10 4.39
CA GLN A 28 13.09 -4.09 3.42
C GLN A 28 12.01 -3.26 4.09
N ALA A 29 12.37 -2.07 4.54
CA ALA A 29 11.41 -1.05 4.90
C ALA A 29 10.59 -0.79 3.65
N GLN A 30 9.38 -1.34 3.61
CA GLN A 30 8.40 -1.01 2.59
C GLN A 30 8.04 0.45 2.83
N THR A 31 8.62 1.34 2.04
CA THR A 31 8.10 2.70 1.89
C THR A 31 6.62 2.57 1.59
N PRO A 32 5.74 3.27 2.33
CA PRO A 32 4.31 3.26 2.03
C PRO A 32 4.18 3.62 0.55
N ALA A 33 3.55 2.73 -0.20
CA ALA A 33 3.43 2.90 -1.64
C ALA A 33 2.66 4.20 -1.90
N THR A 34 3.36 5.20 -2.37
CA THR A 34 2.78 6.43 -2.87
C THR A 34 1.91 6.07 -4.07
N GLY A 35 0.71 6.63 -4.17
CA GLY A 35 -0.20 6.31 -5.27
C GLY A 35 0.39 6.74 -6.63
N SER A 36 0.12 5.94 -7.66
CA SER A 36 0.48 6.25 -9.04
C SER A 36 -0.62 7.06 -9.72
N ALA A 37 -0.34 8.30 -10.06
CA ALA A 37 -1.30 9.16 -10.78
C ALA A 37 -1.67 8.59 -12.16
N GLU A 38 -0.76 7.91 -12.85
CA GLU A 38 -1.04 7.29 -14.15
C GLU A 38 -2.07 6.17 -14.03
N LYS A 39 -1.92 5.30 -13.05
CA LYS A 39 -2.91 4.26 -12.73
C LYS A 39 -4.23 4.87 -12.25
N GLY A 40 -4.15 5.88 -11.39
CA GLY A 40 -5.31 6.61 -10.89
C GLY A 40 -6.14 7.23 -12.00
N LYS A 41 -5.50 7.75 -13.06
CA LYS A 41 -6.20 8.25 -14.24
C LYS A 41 -7.09 7.19 -14.89
N GLN A 42 -6.60 5.98 -15.02
CA GLN A 42 -7.37 4.88 -15.59
C GLN A 42 -8.53 4.47 -14.66
N LEU A 43 -8.27 4.38 -13.36
CA LEU A 43 -9.26 3.97 -12.37
C LEU A 43 -10.38 4.99 -12.18
N THR A 44 -10.14 6.28 -12.42
CA THR A 44 -11.14 7.34 -12.28
C THR A 44 -12.16 7.40 -13.42
N TYR A 45 -12.09 6.48 -14.39
CA TYR A 45 -13.07 6.41 -15.47
C TYR A 45 -14.51 6.40 -14.95
N THR A 46 -14.79 5.62 -13.91
CA THR A 46 -16.13 5.54 -13.31
C THR A 46 -16.55 6.80 -12.54
N CYS A 47 -15.61 7.67 -12.21
CA CYS A 47 -15.88 8.92 -11.48
C CYS A 47 -16.28 10.06 -12.41
N GLN A 48 -15.83 10.02 -13.66
CA GLN A 48 -15.88 11.14 -14.61
C GLN A 48 -17.29 11.63 -14.89
N GLY A 49 -18.22 10.71 -15.15
CA GLY A 49 -19.58 11.02 -15.56
C GLY A 49 -20.42 11.71 -14.47
N CYS A 50 -20.09 11.48 -13.19
CA CYS A 50 -20.79 12.10 -12.07
C CYS A 50 -20.06 13.32 -11.53
N HIS A 51 -18.75 13.22 -11.34
CA HIS A 51 -17.93 14.26 -10.70
C HIS A 51 -17.32 15.28 -11.66
N GLY A 52 -17.55 15.14 -12.97
CA GLY A 52 -17.06 16.08 -13.96
C GLY A 52 -15.53 16.15 -14.05
N VAL A 53 -14.84 15.03 -13.84
CA VAL A 53 -13.38 14.98 -13.89
C VAL A 53 -12.90 15.24 -15.32
N THR A 54 -12.00 16.22 -15.50
CA THR A 54 -11.31 16.56 -16.75
C THR A 54 -12.20 16.69 -17.99
N GLY A 55 -13.15 17.62 -17.95
CA GLY A 55 -13.96 17.99 -19.11
C GLY A 55 -15.22 17.17 -19.33
N TYR A 56 -15.47 16.14 -18.55
CA TYR A 56 -16.75 15.45 -18.55
C TYR A 56 -17.81 16.27 -17.82
N LYS A 57 -19.00 16.29 -18.37
CA LYS A 57 -20.15 16.91 -17.72
C LYS A 57 -20.85 15.89 -16.83
N ASN A 58 -21.37 16.35 -15.69
CA ASN A 58 -22.22 15.51 -14.86
C ASN A 58 -23.42 15.03 -15.67
N ALA A 59 -23.59 13.72 -15.77
CA ALA A 59 -24.72 13.08 -16.45
C ALA A 59 -26.06 13.35 -15.75
N TYR A 60 -26.02 13.74 -14.48
CA TYR A 60 -27.19 14.03 -13.64
C TYR A 60 -27.13 15.47 -13.10
N PRO A 61 -27.39 16.48 -13.94
CA PRO A 61 -27.20 17.89 -13.56
C PRO A 61 -28.07 18.35 -12.39
N SER A 62 -29.15 17.62 -12.10
CA SER A 62 -30.04 17.90 -10.97
C SER A 62 -29.51 17.42 -9.62
N PHE A 63 -28.45 16.61 -9.60
CA PHE A 63 -27.84 16.14 -8.37
C PHE A 63 -26.58 16.95 -8.04
N SER A 64 -26.52 17.40 -6.80
CA SER A 64 -25.31 18.02 -6.25
C SER A 64 -24.24 16.97 -6.03
N VAL A 65 -23.25 16.94 -6.90
CA VAL A 65 -22.10 16.03 -6.80
C VAL A 65 -20.85 16.88 -6.50
N PRO A 66 -20.08 16.54 -5.47
CA PRO A 66 -18.94 17.37 -5.10
C PRO A 66 -17.83 17.33 -6.14
N LYS A 67 -17.14 18.45 -6.28
CA LYS A 67 -15.87 18.52 -7.03
C LYS A 67 -14.81 17.72 -6.29
N ILE A 68 -14.20 16.76 -6.97
CA ILE A 68 -13.16 15.90 -6.39
C ILE A 68 -11.76 16.21 -6.91
N THR A 69 -11.64 17.03 -7.97
CA THR A 69 -10.35 17.44 -8.52
C THR A 69 -9.67 18.50 -7.64
N GLY A 70 -8.36 18.41 -7.46
CA GLY A 70 -7.56 19.36 -6.71
C GLY A 70 -7.82 19.38 -5.21
N GLN A 71 -8.43 18.33 -4.67
CA GLN A 71 -8.48 18.06 -3.23
C GLN A 71 -7.15 17.44 -2.80
N SER A 72 -6.82 17.49 -1.49
CA SER A 72 -5.60 16.82 -1.04
C SER A 72 -5.70 15.30 -1.18
N ALA A 73 -4.58 14.65 -1.46
CA ALA A 73 -4.55 13.20 -1.62
C ALA A 73 -5.01 12.48 -0.33
N GLU A 74 -4.59 12.98 0.82
CA GLU A 74 -4.97 12.44 2.13
C GLU A 74 -6.47 12.51 2.38
N TYR A 75 -7.10 13.62 1.99
CA TYR A 75 -8.54 13.76 2.11
C TYR A 75 -9.28 12.79 1.19
N LEU A 76 -8.84 12.69 -0.07
CA LEU A 76 -9.48 11.79 -1.04
C LEU A 76 -9.34 10.33 -0.64
N GLU A 77 -8.16 9.93 -0.16
CA GLU A 77 -7.92 8.58 0.36
C GLU A 77 -8.81 8.29 1.56
N SER A 78 -8.83 9.17 2.56
CA SER A 78 -9.67 9.01 3.75
C SER A 78 -11.15 8.92 3.39
N ALA A 79 -11.65 9.80 2.53
CA ALA A 79 -13.05 9.81 2.12
C ALA A 79 -13.46 8.49 1.43
N LEU A 80 -12.64 7.97 0.51
CA LEU A 80 -12.91 6.71 -0.17
C LEU A 80 -12.86 5.52 0.79
N ILE A 81 -11.90 5.50 1.73
CA ILE A 81 -11.82 4.47 2.77
C ILE A 81 -13.07 4.50 3.66
N GLU A 82 -13.54 5.67 4.07
CA GLU A 82 -14.75 5.84 4.87
C GLU A 82 -16.00 5.37 4.15
N TYR A 83 -16.14 5.65 2.86
CA TYR A 83 -17.21 5.10 2.04
C TYR A 83 -17.12 3.58 1.95
N ARG A 84 -15.93 3.04 1.70
CA ARG A 84 -15.71 1.59 1.60
C ARG A 84 -16.08 0.86 2.89
N LYS A 85 -15.77 1.44 4.04
CA LYS A 85 -16.13 0.92 5.38
C LYS A 85 -17.59 1.16 5.75
N GLY A 86 -18.30 2.01 5.01
CA GLY A 86 -19.69 2.39 5.30
C GLY A 86 -19.84 3.35 6.49
N THR A 87 -18.77 3.94 6.99
CA THR A 87 -18.81 4.99 8.02
C THR A 87 -19.32 6.30 7.44
N ARG A 88 -18.96 6.61 6.20
CA ARG A 88 -19.55 7.70 5.43
C ARG A 88 -20.73 7.17 4.61
N LYS A 89 -21.91 7.75 4.81
CA LYS A 89 -23.16 7.22 4.24
C LYS A 89 -23.45 7.82 2.87
N HIS A 90 -23.32 7.01 1.83
CA HIS A 90 -23.81 7.28 0.47
C HIS A 90 -23.75 5.98 -0.33
N PRO A 91 -24.88 5.32 -0.59
CA PRO A 91 -24.90 3.97 -1.18
C PRO A 91 -24.11 3.85 -2.49
N THR A 92 -24.23 4.83 -3.39
CA THR A 92 -23.49 4.83 -4.67
C THR A 92 -22.00 4.93 -4.44
N MET A 93 -21.54 5.85 -3.58
CA MET A 93 -20.12 6.01 -3.29
C MET A 93 -19.56 4.82 -2.52
N GLN A 94 -20.36 4.19 -1.67
CA GLN A 94 -19.95 2.97 -0.99
C GLN A 94 -19.71 1.85 -2.01
N ALA A 95 -20.63 1.63 -2.95
CA ALA A 95 -20.47 0.64 -4.00
C ALA A 95 -19.24 0.91 -4.87
N GLN A 96 -18.99 2.17 -5.25
CA GLN A 96 -17.79 2.57 -5.98
C GLN A 96 -16.51 2.27 -5.18
N ALA A 97 -16.46 2.69 -3.93
CA ALA A 97 -15.29 2.53 -3.09
C ALA A 97 -14.98 1.07 -2.76
N GLN A 98 -16.00 0.22 -2.65
CA GLN A 98 -15.86 -1.22 -2.42
C GLN A 98 -15.25 -1.97 -3.62
N SER A 99 -15.36 -1.42 -4.83
CA SER A 99 -14.77 -2.01 -6.03
C SER A 99 -13.25 -1.81 -6.14
N PHE A 100 -12.67 -0.95 -5.31
CA PHE A 100 -11.26 -0.60 -5.34
C PHE A 100 -10.46 -1.25 -4.21
N SER A 101 -9.24 -1.69 -4.50
CA SER A 101 -8.26 -2.06 -3.48
C SER A 101 -7.74 -0.83 -2.73
N GLU A 102 -7.00 -1.02 -1.64
CA GLU A 102 -6.36 0.10 -0.94
C GLU A 102 -5.32 0.82 -1.80
N GLN A 103 -4.62 0.07 -2.64
CA GLN A 103 -3.66 0.67 -3.57
C GLN A 103 -4.37 1.47 -4.66
N ASP A 104 -5.48 0.96 -5.20
CA ASP A 104 -6.27 1.71 -6.19
C ASP A 104 -6.80 3.03 -5.62
N ILE A 105 -7.22 3.04 -4.36
CA ILE A 105 -7.65 4.26 -3.67
C ILE A 105 -6.51 5.28 -3.57
N LYS A 106 -5.29 4.84 -3.27
CA LYS A 106 -4.12 5.71 -3.25
C LYS A 106 -3.79 6.25 -4.65
N ASP A 107 -3.87 5.39 -5.65
CA ASP A 107 -3.62 5.77 -7.04
C ASP A 107 -4.65 6.82 -7.53
N ILE A 108 -5.92 6.60 -7.24
CA ILE A 108 -7.01 7.55 -7.51
C ILE A 108 -6.76 8.88 -6.80
N ALA A 109 -6.42 8.85 -5.52
CA ALA A 109 -6.15 10.04 -4.72
C ALA A 109 -4.95 10.83 -5.28
N ALA A 110 -3.88 10.15 -5.68
CA ALA A 110 -2.72 10.77 -6.30
C ALA A 110 -3.08 11.47 -7.62
N TYR A 111 -3.89 10.84 -8.46
CA TYR A 111 -4.33 11.45 -9.72
C TYR A 111 -5.23 12.65 -9.49
N LEU A 112 -6.31 12.49 -8.72
CA LEU A 112 -7.28 13.58 -8.53
C LEU A 112 -6.69 14.80 -7.83
N SER A 113 -5.74 14.61 -6.92
CA SER A 113 -5.04 15.70 -6.25
C SER A 113 -4.10 16.46 -7.17
N SER A 114 -3.57 15.80 -8.20
CA SER A 114 -2.70 16.43 -9.21
C SER A 114 -3.44 17.34 -10.19
N LEU A 115 -4.76 17.21 -10.28
CA LEU A 115 -5.58 18.01 -11.18
C LEU A 115 -5.85 19.40 -10.59
N LYS A 116 -5.97 20.40 -11.46
CA LYS A 116 -6.37 21.73 -11.03
C LYS A 116 -7.82 21.77 -10.56
N LYS A 117 -8.10 22.60 -9.57
CA LYS A 117 -9.47 22.89 -9.10
C LYS A 117 -10.30 23.57 -10.17
#